data_fc6fbd337d65d6fbc539b44206c3bff9
#
_entry.id   fc6fbd337d65d6fbc539b44206c3bff9
#
_cell.length_a   1.000
_cell.length_b   1.000
_cell.length_c   1.000
_cell.angle_alpha   90.00
_cell.angle_beta   90.00
_cell.angle_gamma   90.00
#
_symmetry.space_group_name_H-M   'P 1'
#
loop_
_entity.id
_entity.type
_entity.pdbx_description
1 polymer ?
#
loop_
_entity_poly.entity_id
_entity_poly.type
_entity_poly.pdbx_seq_one_letter_code
_entity_poly.pdbx_strand_id
1 'polypeptide(L)'
;GFDPVHSGHINLMLAARELSDELVVLLNSDEWLSRKKGRPFMNFFERKMVLENMWFVDKVLDFDDSDNSAVNGLEKVVKMYKPKDDLYFCNGGDRNSLNDIPEKGVAGIQLKFGVGGDTKINSSSKLVNEYFSRPAERDWGNWDVLKNYEHLGVKVKELIIKPGQSTS
;
A
#
# COMPACT_ATOMS: atom_id res chain seq x y z
N GLY A 1 0.37 0.57 3.47
CA GLY A 1 1.36 1.22 2.61
C GLY A 1 0.80 1.91 1.38
N PHE A 2 -0.22 1.31 0.71
CA PHE A 2 -0.84 1.89 -0.51
C PHE A 2 0.16 2.29 -1.60
N ASP A 3 1.07 1.40 -1.95
CA ASP A 3 2.22 1.72 -2.79
C ASP A 3 2.48 0.67 -3.88
N PRO A 4 1.82 0.81 -5.05
CA PRO A 4 0.69 1.69 -5.37
C PRO A 4 -0.65 1.21 -4.77
N VAL A 5 -1.66 2.09 -4.83
CA VAL A 5 -3.05 1.70 -4.57
C VAL A 5 -3.52 0.70 -5.63
N HIS A 6 -4.33 -0.28 -5.26
CA HIS A 6 -4.91 -1.28 -6.15
C HIS A 6 -6.32 -1.69 -5.71
N SER A 7 -7.01 -2.48 -6.55
CA SER A 7 -8.40 -2.89 -6.30
C SER A 7 -8.66 -3.48 -4.91
N GLY A 8 -7.73 -4.28 -4.38
CA GLY A 8 -7.85 -4.82 -3.01
C GLY A 8 -7.86 -3.74 -1.92
N HIS A 9 -7.10 -2.65 -2.09
CA HIS A 9 -7.16 -1.51 -1.19
C HIS A 9 -8.49 -0.75 -1.33
N ILE A 10 -8.98 -0.56 -2.54
CA ILE A 10 -10.27 0.10 -2.81
C ILE A 10 -11.41 -0.68 -2.16
N ASN A 11 -11.45 -2.01 -2.36
CA ASN A 11 -12.49 -2.85 -1.77
C ASN A 11 -12.48 -2.80 -0.24
N LEU A 12 -11.29 -2.85 0.38
CA LEU A 12 -11.16 -2.70 1.84
C LEU A 12 -11.71 -1.35 2.31
N MET A 13 -11.31 -0.26 1.65
CA MET A 13 -11.71 1.09 2.05
C MET A 13 -13.21 1.33 1.85
N LEU A 14 -13.79 0.86 0.75
CA LEU A 14 -15.24 0.96 0.51
C LEU A 14 -16.03 0.17 1.56
N ALA A 15 -15.64 -1.08 1.83
CA ALA A 15 -16.29 -1.89 2.85
C ALA A 15 -16.12 -1.31 4.27
N ALA A 16 -14.98 -0.71 4.58
CA ALA A 16 -14.78 0.00 5.84
C ALA A 16 -15.68 1.24 5.94
N ARG A 17 -15.84 1.98 4.83
CA ARG A 17 -16.75 3.14 4.77
C ARG A 17 -18.22 2.77 5.01
N GLU A 18 -18.65 1.58 4.59
CA GLU A 18 -20.01 1.06 4.85
C GLU A 18 -20.27 0.76 6.34
N LEU A 19 -19.22 0.56 7.14
CA LEU A 19 -19.32 0.28 8.57
C LEU A 19 -19.39 1.54 9.44
N SER A 20 -19.16 2.72 8.88
CA SER A 20 -18.94 3.94 9.65
C SER A 20 -19.32 5.21 8.89
N ASP A 21 -19.52 6.29 9.63
CA ASP A 21 -19.83 7.62 9.06
C ASP A 21 -18.57 8.33 8.52
N GLU A 22 -17.38 7.92 8.96
CA GLU A 22 -16.11 8.54 8.56
C GLU A 22 -15.02 7.47 8.36
N LEU A 23 -14.25 7.59 7.28
CA LEU A 23 -13.10 6.75 6.98
C LEU A 23 -11.79 7.51 7.13
N VAL A 24 -10.98 7.07 8.09
CA VAL A 24 -9.63 7.58 8.31
C VAL A 24 -8.61 6.55 7.80
N VAL A 25 -7.71 6.98 6.95
CA VAL A 25 -6.63 6.14 6.44
C VAL A 25 -5.32 6.48 7.16
N LEU A 26 -4.71 5.49 7.79
CA LEU A 26 -3.35 5.60 8.36
C LEU A 26 -2.34 5.26 7.26
N LEU A 27 -1.52 6.24 6.88
CA LEU A 27 -0.56 6.12 5.79
C LEU A 27 0.86 5.96 6.32
N ASN A 28 1.49 4.82 6.02
CA ASN A 28 2.87 4.55 6.40
C ASN A 28 3.87 5.49 5.73
N SER A 29 4.99 5.75 6.41
CA SER A 29 6.11 6.54 5.93
C SER A 29 6.85 5.89 4.75
N ASP A 30 7.71 6.66 4.08
CA ASP A 30 8.62 6.13 3.05
C ASP A 30 9.74 5.28 3.66
N GLU A 31 10.13 5.59 4.90
CA GLU A 31 11.09 4.82 5.68
C GLU A 31 10.55 3.40 5.98
N TRP A 32 9.28 3.29 6.36
CA TRP A 32 8.63 1.99 6.55
C TRP A 32 8.58 1.18 5.26
N LEU A 33 8.21 1.81 4.14
CA LEU A 33 8.23 1.15 2.84
C LEU A 33 9.63 0.70 2.43
N SER A 34 10.65 1.52 2.73
CA SER A 34 12.05 1.19 2.46
C SER A 34 12.50 -0.04 3.28
N ARG A 35 12.13 -0.10 4.57
CA ARG A 35 12.40 -1.29 5.40
C ARG A 35 11.68 -2.54 4.86
N LYS A 36 10.44 -2.39 4.39
CA LYS A 36 9.60 -3.52 3.96
C LYS A 36 9.87 -4.00 2.54
N LYS A 37 10.20 -3.11 1.62
CA LYS A 37 10.26 -3.37 0.16
C LYS A 37 11.56 -2.91 -0.51
N GLY A 38 12.52 -2.35 0.25
CA GLY A 38 13.76 -1.76 -0.27
C GLY A 38 13.61 -0.30 -0.64
N ARG A 39 12.51 0.12 -1.25
CA ARG A 39 12.21 1.51 -1.59
C ARG A 39 10.72 1.70 -1.83
N PRO A 40 10.17 2.92 -1.67
CA PRO A 40 8.83 3.24 -2.13
C PRO A 40 8.77 3.29 -3.67
N PHE A 41 7.66 2.86 -4.24
CA PHE A 41 7.33 3.10 -5.66
C PHE A 41 6.84 4.54 -5.87
N MET A 42 5.97 5.00 -4.97
CA MET A 42 5.49 6.38 -4.88
C MET A 42 5.90 6.97 -3.54
N ASN A 43 6.40 8.21 -3.52
CA ASN A 43 6.72 8.90 -2.27
C ASN A 43 5.47 9.18 -1.44
N PHE A 44 5.67 9.55 -0.16
CA PHE A 44 4.59 9.77 0.80
C PHE A 44 3.55 10.78 0.30
N PHE A 45 3.98 11.90 -0.26
CA PHE A 45 3.07 12.98 -0.71
C PHE A 45 2.22 12.56 -1.90
N GLU A 46 2.77 11.81 -2.86
CA GLU A 46 2.03 11.25 -3.99
C GLU A 46 0.96 10.27 -3.50
N ARG A 47 1.32 9.34 -2.61
CA ARG A 47 0.39 8.37 -2.03
C ARG A 47 -0.72 9.05 -1.23
N LYS A 48 -0.35 10.08 -0.44
CA LYS A 48 -1.28 10.88 0.35
C LYS A 48 -2.27 11.61 -0.55
N MET A 49 -1.78 12.30 -1.59
CA MET A 49 -2.62 13.02 -2.55
C MET A 49 -3.62 12.09 -3.25
N VAL A 50 -3.19 10.91 -3.68
CA VAL A 50 -4.09 9.91 -4.29
C VAL A 50 -5.21 9.50 -3.32
N LEU A 51 -4.89 9.23 -2.07
CA LEU A 51 -5.87 8.80 -1.07
C LEU A 51 -6.83 9.93 -0.67
N GLU A 52 -6.33 11.14 -0.45
CA GLU A 52 -7.15 12.30 -0.07
C GLU A 52 -8.16 12.73 -1.15
N ASN A 53 -7.91 12.34 -2.41
CA ASN A 53 -8.83 12.63 -3.53
C ASN A 53 -9.80 11.48 -3.83
N MET A 54 -9.85 10.43 -3.00
CA MET A 54 -10.88 9.39 -3.08
C MET A 54 -12.13 9.85 -2.32
N TRP A 55 -13.26 9.93 -2.99
CA TRP A 55 -14.50 10.46 -2.42
C TRP A 55 -14.99 9.77 -1.14
N PHE A 56 -14.56 8.54 -0.89
CA PHE A 56 -14.91 7.73 0.29
C PHE A 56 -13.88 7.85 1.43
N VAL A 57 -12.80 8.61 1.25
CA VAL A 57 -11.78 8.84 2.29
C VAL A 57 -11.98 10.25 2.87
N ASP A 58 -12.20 10.33 4.16
CA ASP A 58 -12.42 11.61 4.84
C ASP A 58 -11.12 12.23 5.35
N LYS A 59 -10.18 11.38 5.82
CA LYS A 59 -8.87 11.85 6.32
C LYS A 59 -7.77 10.87 5.99
N VAL A 60 -6.57 11.40 5.75
CA VAL A 60 -5.33 10.62 5.66
C VAL A 60 -4.35 11.15 6.70
N LEU A 61 -3.95 10.28 7.62
CA LEU A 61 -3.05 10.63 8.72
C LEU A 61 -1.70 9.94 8.57
N ASP A 62 -0.64 10.71 8.81
CA ASP A 62 0.69 10.21 9.08
C ASP A 62 0.79 9.73 10.55
N PHE A 63 1.72 8.85 10.82
CA PHE A 63 2.00 8.36 12.17
C PHE A 63 3.44 7.85 12.28
N ASP A 64 3.93 7.71 13.49
CA ASP A 64 5.21 7.06 13.74
C ASP A 64 5.05 5.54 13.57
N ASP A 65 5.70 5.00 12.54
CA ASP A 65 5.72 3.57 12.20
C ASP A 65 7.12 2.95 12.35
N SER A 66 7.98 3.58 13.15
CA SER A 66 9.36 3.13 13.38
C SER A 66 9.43 1.74 14.03
N ASP A 67 8.42 1.37 14.82
CA ASP A 67 8.26 0.07 15.46
C ASP A 67 7.56 -0.99 14.56
N ASN A 68 7.26 -0.64 13.30
CA ASN A 68 6.52 -1.45 12.32
C ASN A 68 5.07 -1.78 12.70
N SER A 69 4.47 -1.05 13.64
CA SER A 69 3.05 -1.16 14.03
C SER A 69 2.24 0.06 13.60
N ALA A 70 0.90 -0.04 13.66
CA ALA A 70 0.00 1.10 13.50
C ALA A 70 -0.48 1.66 14.84
N VAL A 71 0.09 1.23 15.97
CA VAL A 71 -0.34 1.60 17.32
C VAL A 71 -0.35 3.11 17.51
N ASN A 72 0.75 3.80 17.16
CA ASN A 72 0.83 5.25 17.28
C ASN A 72 -0.28 5.97 16.47
N GLY A 73 -0.54 5.48 15.25
CA GLY A 73 -1.61 6.01 14.40
C GLY A 73 -2.99 5.83 15.02
N LEU A 74 -3.26 4.64 15.58
CA LEU A 74 -4.53 4.36 16.24
C LEU A 74 -4.71 5.20 17.51
N GLU A 75 -3.66 5.40 18.30
CA GLU A 75 -3.71 6.29 19.47
C GLU A 75 -3.99 7.74 19.09
N LYS A 76 -3.46 8.23 17.94
CA LYS A 76 -3.82 9.53 17.39
C LYS A 76 -5.33 9.60 17.07
N VAL A 77 -5.86 8.56 16.41
CA VAL A 77 -7.29 8.49 16.08
C VAL A 77 -8.14 8.49 17.37
N VAL A 78 -7.82 7.68 18.36
CA VAL A 78 -8.56 7.66 19.65
C VAL A 78 -8.62 9.04 20.30
N LYS A 79 -7.54 9.83 20.22
CA LYS A 79 -7.50 11.20 20.77
C LYS A 79 -8.31 12.21 19.96
N MET A 80 -8.59 11.94 18.69
CA MET A 80 -9.36 12.82 17.80
C MET A 80 -10.87 12.69 17.99
N TYR A 81 -11.34 11.56 18.48
CA TYR A 81 -12.76 11.23 18.61
C TYR A 81 -13.22 11.19 20.06
N LYS A 82 -14.54 11.24 20.28
CA LYS A 82 -15.12 11.22 21.63
C LYS A 82 -15.12 9.79 22.19
N PRO A 83 -15.04 9.60 23.51
CA PRO A 83 -15.04 8.26 24.14
C PRO A 83 -16.28 7.42 23.83
N LYS A 84 -17.38 8.05 23.37
CA LYS A 84 -18.63 7.37 23.01
C LYS A 84 -18.69 6.92 21.55
N ASP A 85 -17.75 7.37 20.72
CA ASP A 85 -17.74 7.04 19.31
C ASP A 85 -17.15 5.62 19.12
N ASP A 86 -17.76 4.83 18.27
CA ASP A 86 -17.28 3.49 17.93
C ASP A 86 -16.15 3.60 16.89
N LEU A 87 -14.94 3.18 17.28
CA LEU A 87 -13.77 3.20 16.41
C LEU A 87 -13.40 1.78 15.98
N TYR A 88 -13.30 1.56 14.67
CA TYR A 88 -12.96 0.28 14.07
C TYR A 88 -11.61 0.35 13.36
N PHE A 89 -10.72 -0.60 13.65
CA PHE A 89 -9.54 -0.84 12.84
C PHE A 89 -9.81 -2.00 11.88
N CYS A 90 -10.01 -1.66 10.61
CA CYS A 90 -10.43 -2.60 9.58
C CYS A 90 -9.23 -3.29 8.93
N ASN A 91 -9.24 -4.61 8.93
CA ASN A 91 -8.24 -5.46 8.30
C ASN A 91 -8.92 -6.33 7.23
N GLY A 92 -8.28 -6.43 6.06
CA GLY A 92 -8.76 -7.23 4.93
C GLY A 92 -7.71 -8.19 4.39
N GLY A 93 -8.10 -8.98 3.40
CA GLY A 93 -7.23 -9.93 2.73
C GLY A 93 -6.79 -11.09 3.64
N ASP A 94 -5.49 -11.29 3.74
CA ASP A 94 -4.86 -12.38 4.49
C ASP A 94 -4.70 -12.13 6.00
N ARG A 95 -5.07 -10.95 6.51
CA ARG A 95 -5.11 -10.64 7.94
C ARG A 95 -6.46 -11.03 8.54
N ASN A 96 -6.53 -12.21 9.13
CA ASN A 96 -7.77 -12.81 9.63
C ASN A 96 -7.75 -13.27 11.09
N SER A 97 -6.68 -12.98 11.85
CA SER A 97 -6.55 -13.42 13.25
C SER A 97 -5.94 -12.38 14.15
N LEU A 98 -6.22 -12.51 15.45
CA LEU A 98 -5.67 -11.67 16.54
C LEU A 98 -4.21 -12.03 16.91
N ASN A 99 -3.65 -13.09 16.31
CA ASN A 99 -2.28 -13.50 16.61
C ASN A 99 -1.32 -12.53 15.93
N ASP A 100 -0.36 -12.03 16.69
CA ASP A 100 0.72 -11.14 16.24
C ASP A 100 0.28 -9.77 15.68
N ILE A 101 -0.84 -9.23 16.18
CA ILE A 101 -1.28 -7.87 15.87
C ILE A 101 -1.01 -6.96 17.07
N PRO A 102 0.03 -6.10 17.03
CA PRO A 102 0.34 -5.15 18.10
C PRO A 102 -0.85 -4.25 18.45
N GLU A 103 -1.65 -3.91 17.46
CA GLU A 103 -2.80 -3.01 17.52
C GLU A 103 -3.93 -3.51 18.45
N LYS A 104 -3.94 -4.81 18.81
CA LYS A 104 -4.91 -5.38 19.76
C LYS A 104 -4.87 -4.76 21.17
N GLY A 105 -3.74 -4.14 21.52
CA GLY A 105 -3.53 -3.48 22.81
C GLY A 105 -4.06 -2.05 22.89
N VAL A 106 -4.52 -1.46 21.79
CA VAL A 106 -4.97 -0.08 21.77
C VAL A 106 -6.38 0.03 22.34
N ALA A 107 -6.50 0.68 23.50
CA ALA A 107 -7.80 0.88 24.15
C ALA A 107 -8.70 1.81 23.31
N GLY A 108 -9.99 1.48 23.25
CA GLY A 108 -10.98 2.27 22.49
C GLY A 108 -11.08 1.91 21.02
N ILE A 109 -10.32 0.92 20.53
CA ILE A 109 -10.37 0.43 19.14
C ILE A 109 -10.96 -0.99 19.11
N GLN A 110 -11.92 -1.20 18.22
CA GLN A 110 -12.43 -2.53 17.87
C GLN A 110 -11.77 -3.04 16.59
N LEU A 111 -11.19 -4.24 16.64
CA LEU A 111 -10.58 -4.87 15.45
C LEU A 111 -11.66 -5.54 14.60
N LYS A 112 -11.68 -5.25 13.30
CA LYS A 112 -12.55 -5.89 12.30
C LYS A 112 -11.69 -6.59 11.27
N PHE A 113 -11.97 -7.88 11.04
CA PHE A 113 -11.27 -8.73 10.06
C PHE A 113 -12.19 -9.09 8.90
N GLY A 114 -11.61 -9.49 7.77
CA GLY A 114 -12.36 -9.87 6.57
C GLY A 114 -13.08 -8.71 5.88
N VAL A 115 -12.74 -7.46 6.24
CA VAL A 115 -13.37 -6.27 5.65
C VAL A 115 -12.94 -6.15 4.19
N GLY A 116 -13.92 -6.12 3.28
CA GLY A 116 -13.67 -6.09 1.83
C GLY A 116 -13.30 -7.44 1.22
N GLY A 117 -13.44 -8.54 1.99
CA GLY A 117 -13.24 -9.93 1.57
C GLY A 117 -11.97 -10.55 2.13
N ASP A 118 -12.02 -11.88 2.29
CA ASP A 118 -10.93 -12.69 2.89
C ASP A 118 -9.86 -13.09 1.88
N THR A 119 -10.11 -12.89 0.59
CA THR A 119 -9.21 -13.30 -0.49
C THR A 119 -8.34 -12.13 -0.91
N LYS A 120 -7.02 -12.36 -0.94
CA LYS A 120 -6.07 -11.38 -1.48
C LYS A 120 -6.17 -11.29 -2.99
N ILE A 121 -6.97 -10.33 -3.47
CA ILE A 121 -7.23 -10.12 -4.91
C ILE A 121 -5.94 -9.69 -5.63
N ASN A 122 -5.13 -8.82 -4.99
CA ASN A 122 -3.91 -8.27 -5.59
C ASN A 122 -2.91 -7.84 -4.51
N SER A 123 -1.71 -7.46 -4.92
CA SER A 123 -0.75 -6.79 -4.05
C SER A 123 0.07 -5.76 -4.83
N SER A 124 0.41 -4.66 -4.17
CA SER A 124 1.27 -3.61 -4.75
C SER A 124 2.59 -4.19 -5.27
N SER A 125 3.25 -5.07 -4.49
CA SER A 125 4.50 -5.70 -4.91
C SER A 125 4.34 -6.58 -6.14
N LYS A 126 3.23 -7.34 -6.25
CA LYS A 126 2.93 -8.14 -7.44
C LYS A 126 2.78 -7.25 -8.67
N LEU A 127 1.98 -6.20 -8.59
CA LEU A 127 1.77 -5.26 -9.73
C LEU A 127 3.07 -4.61 -10.18
N VAL A 128 3.88 -4.13 -9.24
CA VAL A 128 5.17 -3.50 -9.55
C VAL A 128 6.13 -4.51 -10.18
N ASN A 129 6.24 -5.72 -9.62
CA ASN A 129 7.12 -6.76 -10.16
C ASN A 129 6.66 -7.22 -11.55
N GLU A 130 5.37 -7.42 -11.76
CA GLU A 130 4.82 -7.79 -13.07
C GLU A 130 5.10 -6.71 -14.12
N TYR A 131 4.99 -5.42 -13.76
CA TYR A 131 5.32 -4.33 -14.66
C TYR A 131 6.80 -4.34 -15.06
N PHE A 132 7.70 -4.51 -14.10
CA PHE A 132 9.13 -4.48 -14.37
C PHE A 132 9.68 -5.78 -14.98
N SER A 133 8.97 -6.89 -14.90
CA SER A 133 9.37 -8.16 -15.50
C SER A 133 8.82 -8.36 -16.92
N ARG A 134 7.85 -7.55 -17.35
CA ARG A 134 7.34 -7.64 -18.73
C ARG A 134 8.31 -6.97 -19.71
N PRO A 135 8.66 -7.61 -20.84
CA PRO A 135 9.36 -6.96 -21.91
C PRO A 135 8.58 -5.74 -22.40
N ALA A 136 9.20 -4.58 -22.50
CA ALA A 136 8.56 -3.40 -23.07
C ALA A 136 8.66 -3.49 -24.59
N GLU A 137 7.56 -3.85 -25.26
CA GLU A 137 7.49 -3.84 -26.72
C GLU A 137 7.43 -2.40 -27.24
N ARG A 138 8.33 -2.05 -28.15
CA ARG A 138 8.47 -0.74 -28.77
C ARG A 138 8.49 -0.91 -30.30
N ASP A 139 8.30 0.16 -31.03
CA ASP A 139 8.34 0.14 -32.51
C ASP A 139 9.70 -0.37 -33.02
N TRP A 140 10.77 -0.03 -32.31
CA TRP A 140 12.14 -0.45 -32.64
C TRP A 140 12.50 -1.87 -32.14
N GLY A 141 11.72 -2.48 -31.25
CA GLY A 141 12.02 -3.78 -30.67
C GLY A 141 11.49 -3.93 -29.26
N ASN A 142 12.11 -4.79 -28.48
CA ASN A 142 11.80 -4.99 -27.08
C ASN A 142 13.09 -5.05 -26.24
N TRP A 143 12.92 -5.07 -24.93
CA TRP A 143 14.01 -5.30 -23.98
C TRP A 143 13.52 -6.18 -22.83
N ASP A 144 14.44 -6.96 -22.27
CA ASP A 144 14.21 -7.75 -21.08
C ASP A 144 15.25 -7.42 -19.99
N VAL A 145 14.87 -7.55 -18.73
CA VAL A 145 15.78 -7.37 -17.61
C VAL A 145 16.43 -8.71 -17.28
N LEU A 146 17.67 -8.91 -17.69
CA LEU A 146 18.42 -10.13 -17.40
C LEU A 146 18.85 -10.22 -15.94
N LYS A 147 19.23 -9.08 -15.35
CA LYS A 147 19.67 -8.98 -13.96
C LYS A 147 19.35 -7.62 -13.36
N ASN A 148 18.86 -7.61 -12.13
CA ASN A 148 18.63 -6.40 -11.36
C ASN A 148 19.47 -6.44 -10.08
N TYR A 149 20.46 -5.58 -10.00
CA TYR A 149 21.29 -5.39 -8.81
C TYR A 149 20.79 -4.17 -8.04
N GLU A 150 19.67 -4.33 -7.33
CA GLU A 150 18.99 -3.21 -6.63
C GLU A 150 19.89 -2.45 -5.66
N HIS A 151 20.76 -3.18 -4.93
CA HIS A 151 21.72 -2.59 -3.99
C HIS A 151 22.80 -1.72 -4.64
N LEU A 152 23.01 -1.88 -5.95
CA LEU A 152 23.95 -1.09 -6.74
C LEU A 152 23.27 -0.07 -7.65
N GLY A 153 21.94 -0.08 -7.72
CA GLY A 153 21.19 0.73 -8.68
C GLY A 153 21.41 0.34 -10.14
N VAL A 154 21.95 -0.88 -10.41
CA VAL A 154 22.33 -1.35 -11.75
C VAL A 154 21.32 -2.38 -12.25
N LYS A 155 20.86 -2.20 -13.50
CA LYS A 155 20.07 -3.19 -14.25
C LYS A 155 20.80 -3.59 -15.52
N VAL A 156 20.94 -4.89 -15.73
CA VAL A 156 21.40 -5.45 -16.98
C VAL A 156 20.17 -5.80 -17.83
N LYS A 157 20.10 -5.25 -19.04
CA LYS A 157 19.01 -5.47 -19.98
C LYS A 157 19.52 -6.08 -21.26
N GLU A 158 18.78 -7.02 -21.82
CA GLU A 158 18.91 -7.44 -23.19
C GLU A 158 18.01 -6.57 -24.07
N LEU A 159 18.57 -6.09 -25.18
CA LEU A 159 17.84 -5.29 -26.19
C LEU A 159 17.75 -6.09 -27.47
N ILE A 160 16.52 -6.36 -27.91
CA ILE A 160 16.24 -7.01 -29.18
C ILE A 160 15.72 -5.92 -30.13
N ILE A 161 16.57 -5.50 -31.07
CA ILE A 161 16.24 -4.43 -32.03
C ILE A 161 15.75 -5.06 -33.33
N LYS A 162 14.61 -4.61 -33.83
CA LYS A 162 14.05 -5.06 -35.12
C LYS A 162 14.96 -4.59 -36.27
N PRO A 163 15.11 -5.38 -37.34
CA PRO A 163 15.90 -4.99 -38.48
C PRO A 163 15.48 -3.61 -39.03
N GLY A 164 16.46 -2.76 -39.28
CA GLY A 164 16.23 -1.40 -39.78
C GLY A 164 15.77 -0.36 -38.77
N GLN A 165 15.71 -0.73 -37.47
CA GLN A 165 15.37 0.18 -36.36
C GLN A 165 16.59 0.51 -35.51
N SER A 166 16.49 1.59 -34.74
CA SER A 166 17.48 1.99 -33.74
C SER A 166 16.80 2.43 -32.46
N THR A 167 17.49 2.29 -31.31
CA THR A 167 17.05 2.89 -30.07
C THR A 167 17.33 4.38 -30.09
N SER A 168 16.33 5.20 -30.10
CA SER A 168 16.45 6.66 -29.94
C SER A 168 16.37 7.07 -28.48
#